data_1812efc25354d70ac872ab8b7e801c15
#
_entry.id   1812efc25354d70ac872ab8b7e801c15
#
_cell.length_a   1.000
_cell.length_b   1.000
_cell.length_c   1.000
_cell.angle_alpha   90.00
_cell.angle_beta   90.00
_cell.angle_gamma   90.00
#
_symmetry.space_group_name_H-M   'P 1'
#
loop_
_entity.id
_entity.type
_entity.pdbx_description
1 polymer ?
#
loop_
_entity_poly.entity_id
_entity_poly.type
_entity_poly.pdbx_seq_one_letter_code
_entity_poly.pdbx_strand_id
1 'polypeptide(L)'
;VASEKSSRAMEVLITSAKPTSMMFGKVFASCIVGFTQLVLVFGSALLFYNINKAQLQNPIIASIFDMPISLFIYMLVFFILGFLIYAFLYGAIGSTASKLEDISTMVLPVTFLFIIAFMVVLFSMIGGNVNSVLMKVFSYIPFTSPMAMFTRICMSTVAWYEIFISIIILIGSTVGIGI
;
A
#
# COMPACT_ATOMS: atom_id res chain seq x y z
N VAL A 1 -4.10 17.52 7.57
CA VAL A 1 -5.26 17.60 8.48
C VAL A 1 -4.85 18.20 9.82
N ALA A 2 -3.94 17.58 10.58
CA ALA A 2 -3.58 18.08 11.91
C ALA A 2 -2.86 19.45 11.88
N SER A 3 -1.98 19.70 10.93
CA SER A 3 -1.34 21.03 10.76
C SER A 3 -2.34 22.13 10.36
N GLU A 4 -3.39 21.79 9.67
CA GLU A 4 -4.45 22.73 9.30
C GLU A 4 -5.40 23.01 10.47
N LYS A 5 -5.59 22.01 11.37
CA LYS A 5 -6.38 22.15 12.58
C LYS A 5 -5.74 23.12 13.57
N SER A 6 -4.41 23.20 13.56
CA SER A 6 -3.64 24.15 14.39
C SER A 6 -3.52 25.55 13.78
N SER A 7 -3.97 25.74 12.53
CA SER A 7 -3.96 27.03 11.84
C SER A 7 -5.39 27.54 11.62
N ARG A 8 -5.58 28.87 11.61
CA ARG A 8 -6.87 29.52 11.30
C ARG A 8 -7.44 29.16 9.90
N ALA A 9 -6.66 28.50 9.06
CA ALA A 9 -7.08 28.01 7.75
C ALA A 9 -8.23 26.99 7.85
N MET A 10 -8.30 26.22 8.95
CA MET A 10 -9.37 25.25 9.16
C MET A 10 -10.74 25.93 9.35
N GLU A 11 -10.79 27.10 10.01
CA GLU A 11 -12.04 27.85 10.22
C GLU A 11 -12.67 28.30 8.89
N VAL A 12 -11.82 28.70 7.92
CA VAL A 12 -12.27 29.11 6.58
C VAL A 12 -12.66 27.89 5.73
N LEU A 13 -11.96 26.78 5.86
CA LEU A 13 -12.23 25.57 5.10
C LEU A 13 -13.53 24.87 5.54
N ILE A 14 -13.85 24.83 6.83
CA ILE A 14 -15.09 24.23 7.36
C ILE A 14 -16.34 25.01 6.89
N THR A 15 -16.22 26.31 6.66
CA THR A 15 -17.32 27.12 6.13
C THR A 15 -17.56 26.91 4.64
N SER A 16 -16.54 26.39 3.90
CA SER A 16 -16.56 26.26 2.46
C SER A 16 -16.81 24.84 1.94
N ALA A 17 -16.48 23.79 2.71
CA ALA A 17 -16.60 22.41 2.28
C ALA A 17 -16.90 21.44 3.44
N LYS A 18 -17.59 20.33 3.14
CA LYS A 18 -17.85 19.27 4.12
C LYS A 18 -16.53 18.60 4.53
N PRO A 19 -16.29 18.35 5.84
CA PRO A 19 -15.06 17.71 6.34
C PRO A 19 -14.71 16.38 5.66
N THR A 20 -15.73 15.56 5.36
CA THR A 20 -15.56 14.28 4.65
C THR A 20 -15.01 14.48 3.23
N SER A 21 -15.54 15.45 2.48
CA SER A 21 -15.04 15.74 1.12
C SER A 21 -13.59 16.20 1.13
N MET A 22 -13.17 16.94 2.15
CA MET A 22 -11.79 17.38 2.33
C MET A 22 -10.86 16.20 2.63
N MET A 23 -11.29 15.25 3.47
CA MET A 23 -10.52 14.05 3.77
C MET A 23 -10.34 13.19 2.51
N PHE A 24 -11.43 12.91 1.80
CA PHE A 24 -11.36 12.15 0.54
C PHE A 24 -10.46 12.85 -0.49
N GLY A 25 -10.58 14.17 -0.67
CA GLY A 25 -9.74 14.93 -1.58
C GLY A 25 -8.24 14.77 -1.27
N LYS A 26 -7.86 14.82 0.01
CA LYS A 26 -6.46 14.62 0.43
C LYS A 26 -5.97 13.19 0.21
N VAL A 27 -6.79 12.20 0.52
CA VAL A 27 -6.46 10.79 0.31
C VAL A 27 -6.26 10.53 -1.19
N PHE A 28 -7.15 11.00 -2.05
CA PHE A 28 -7.01 10.85 -3.49
C PHE A 28 -5.80 11.60 -4.05
N ALA A 29 -5.55 12.83 -3.60
CA ALA A 29 -4.37 13.59 -4.00
C ALA A 29 -3.08 12.84 -3.63
N SER A 30 -2.99 12.31 -2.42
CA SER A 30 -1.85 11.50 -1.98
C SER A 30 -1.71 10.20 -2.79
N CYS A 31 -2.83 9.57 -3.16
CA CYS A 31 -2.84 8.39 -4.02
C CYS A 31 -2.25 8.69 -5.41
N ILE A 32 -2.64 9.82 -6.02
CA ILE A 32 -2.11 10.24 -7.31
C ILE A 32 -0.59 10.48 -7.22
N VAL A 33 -0.12 11.15 -6.16
CA VAL A 33 1.32 11.37 -5.94
C VAL A 33 2.06 10.04 -5.77
N GLY A 34 1.54 9.13 -4.96
CA GLY A 34 2.13 7.80 -4.76
C GLY A 34 2.16 6.97 -6.04
N PHE A 35 1.09 7.00 -6.82
CA PHE A 35 1.02 6.34 -8.13
C PHE A 35 2.01 6.94 -9.13
N THR A 36 2.12 8.27 -9.18
CA THR A 36 3.09 8.97 -10.03
C THR A 36 4.52 8.58 -9.66
N GLN A 37 4.83 8.52 -8.37
CA GLN A 37 6.14 8.06 -7.88
C GLN A 37 6.43 6.61 -8.30
N LEU A 38 5.46 5.71 -8.18
CA LEU A 38 5.60 4.32 -8.62
C LEU A 38 5.89 4.24 -10.12
N VAL A 39 5.13 4.97 -10.95
CA VAL A 39 5.32 5.02 -12.41
C VAL A 39 6.71 5.57 -12.75
N LEU A 40 7.18 6.60 -12.06
CA LEU A 40 8.51 7.18 -12.28
C LEU A 40 9.61 6.18 -11.93
N VAL A 41 9.50 5.50 -10.79
CA VAL A 41 10.51 4.52 -10.36
C VAL A 41 10.57 3.33 -11.31
N PHE A 42 9.42 2.70 -11.61
CA PHE A 42 9.40 1.56 -12.54
C PHE A 42 9.71 1.98 -13.98
N GLY A 43 9.21 3.14 -14.43
CA GLY A 43 9.49 3.67 -15.75
C GLY A 43 10.98 3.97 -15.95
N SER A 44 11.63 4.60 -14.98
CA SER A 44 13.07 4.86 -15.03
C SER A 44 13.89 3.56 -14.99
N ALA A 45 13.48 2.58 -14.18
CA ALA A 45 14.12 1.27 -14.12
C ALA A 45 14.02 0.52 -15.46
N LEU A 46 12.85 0.53 -16.10
CA LEU A 46 12.62 -0.07 -17.41
C LEU A 46 13.43 0.65 -18.50
N LEU A 47 13.47 1.97 -18.49
CA LEU A 47 14.27 2.75 -19.45
C LEU A 47 15.76 2.43 -19.29
N PHE A 48 16.26 2.45 -18.06
CA PHE A 48 17.67 2.12 -17.78
C PHE A 48 18.02 0.71 -18.20
N TYR A 49 17.16 -0.28 -17.92
CA TYR A 49 17.36 -1.66 -18.36
C TYR A 49 17.42 -1.77 -19.88
N ASN A 50 16.49 -1.14 -20.61
CA ASN A 50 16.47 -1.20 -22.07
C ASN A 50 17.72 -0.56 -22.72
N ILE A 51 18.20 0.56 -22.17
CA ILE A 51 19.40 1.24 -22.67
C ILE A 51 20.65 0.40 -22.41
N ASN A 52 20.74 -0.29 -21.28
CA ASN A 52 21.92 -1.02 -20.85
C ASN A 52 21.79 -2.56 -21.01
N LYS A 53 20.81 -3.04 -21.75
CA LYS A 53 20.49 -4.47 -21.91
C LYS A 53 21.71 -5.31 -22.34
N ALA A 54 22.57 -4.75 -23.18
CA ALA A 54 23.79 -5.43 -23.65
C ALA A 54 24.86 -5.62 -22.55
N GLN A 55 24.86 -4.76 -21.53
CA GLN A 55 25.83 -4.80 -20.42
C GLN A 55 25.25 -5.53 -19.19
N LEU A 56 23.94 -5.51 -19.02
CA LEU A 56 23.20 -6.13 -17.91
C LEU A 56 22.79 -7.57 -18.26
N GLN A 57 23.72 -8.42 -18.66
CA GLN A 57 23.47 -9.83 -18.99
C GLN A 57 23.26 -10.72 -17.75
N ASN A 58 22.89 -10.15 -16.61
CA ASN A 58 22.62 -10.92 -15.40
C ASN A 58 21.22 -11.56 -15.51
N PRO A 59 21.08 -12.91 -15.45
CA PRO A 59 19.81 -13.60 -15.59
C PRO A 59 18.78 -13.20 -14.53
N ILE A 60 19.23 -12.80 -13.32
CA ILE A 60 18.33 -12.32 -12.26
C ILE A 60 17.69 -10.99 -12.66
N ILE A 61 18.46 -10.08 -13.24
CA ILE A 61 17.93 -8.77 -13.68
C ILE A 61 16.98 -8.96 -14.85
N ALA A 62 17.32 -9.81 -15.81
CA ALA A 62 16.46 -10.12 -16.94
C ALA A 62 15.11 -10.68 -16.49
N SER A 63 15.10 -11.64 -15.56
CA SER A 63 13.85 -12.25 -15.05
C SER A 63 12.92 -11.26 -14.31
N ILE A 64 13.46 -10.19 -13.73
CA ILE A 64 12.64 -9.14 -13.10
C ILE A 64 11.87 -8.34 -14.17
N PHE A 65 12.45 -8.11 -15.34
CA PHE A 65 11.85 -7.34 -16.41
C PHE A 65 11.04 -8.19 -17.41
N ASP A 66 11.20 -9.51 -17.39
CA ASP A 66 10.41 -10.47 -18.17
C ASP A 66 9.16 -10.96 -17.42
N MET A 67 8.71 -10.20 -16.39
CA MET A 67 7.50 -10.56 -15.65
C MET A 67 6.26 -10.53 -16.54
N PRO A 68 5.34 -11.51 -16.38
CA PRO A 68 4.08 -11.51 -17.09
C PRO A 68 3.23 -10.29 -16.71
N ILE A 69 2.51 -9.73 -17.66
CA ILE A 69 1.66 -8.57 -17.49
C ILE A 69 0.63 -8.73 -16.35
N SER A 70 0.21 -9.96 -16.07
CA SER A 70 -0.70 -10.29 -14.97
C SER A 70 -0.12 -9.92 -13.60
N LEU A 71 1.18 -10.13 -13.38
CA LEU A 71 1.83 -9.74 -12.12
C LEU A 71 1.85 -8.21 -11.96
N PHE A 72 2.05 -7.46 -13.04
CA PHE A 72 1.95 -6.00 -13.04
C PHE A 72 0.55 -5.52 -12.65
N ILE A 73 -0.49 -6.17 -13.18
CA ILE A 73 -1.88 -5.83 -12.83
C ILE A 73 -2.14 -6.11 -11.34
N TYR A 74 -1.73 -7.26 -10.82
CA TYR A 74 -1.86 -7.56 -9.40
C TYR A 74 -1.07 -6.59 -8.53
N MET A 75 0.14 -6.23 -8.93
CA MET A 75 0.95 -5.23 -8.24
C MET A 75 0.20 -3.89 -8.12
N LEU A 76 -0.36 -3.39 -9.22
CA LEU A 76 -1.12 -2.14 -9.23
C LEU A 76 -2.36 -2.22 -8.34
N VAL A 77 -3.12 -3.30 -8.42
CA VAL A 77 -4.34 -3.48 -7.62
C VAL A 77 -4.01 -3.49 -6.13
N PHE A 78 -3.06 -4.32 -5.69
CA PHE A 78 -2.67 -4.41 -4.29
C PHE A 78 -1.97 -3.14 -3.79
N PHE A 79 -1.20 -2.46 -4.66
CA PHE A 79 -0.59 -1.18 -4.33
C PHE A 79 -1.65 -0.10 -4.08
N ILE A 80 -2.60 0.08 -5.00
CA ILE A 80 -3.64 1.11 -4.88
C ILE A 80 -4.52 0.85 -3.66
N LEU A 81 -5.00 -0.38 -3.48
CA LEU A 81 -5.86 -0.73 -2.34
C LEU A 81 -5.09 -0.65 -1.02
N GLY A 82 -3.85 -1.13 -0.99
CA GLY A 82 -2.97 -1.02 0.18
C GLY A 82 -2.67 0.43 0.54
N PHE A 83 -2.39 1.26 -0.46
CA PHE A 83 -2.19 2.69 -0.24
C PHE A 83 -3.45 3.35 0.33
N LEU A 84 -4.62 3.06 -0.24
CA LEU A 84 -5.89 3.65 0.20
C LEU A 84 -6.23 3.28 1.64
N ILE A 85 -6.09 2.02 2.05
CA ILE A 85 -6.41 1.60 3.42
C ILE A 85 -5.52 2.29 4.44
N TYR A 86 -4.22 2.41 4.17
CA TYR A 86 -3.31 3.14 5.05
C TYR A 86 -3.53 4.65 5.01
N ALA A 87 -3.84 5.23 3.85
CA ALA A 87 -4.14 6.65 3.73
C ALA A 87 -5.40 7.04 4.50
N PHE A 88 -6.45 6.22 4.47
CA PHE A 88 -7.65 6.43 5.30
C PHE A 88 -7.36 6.26 6.79
N LEU A 89 -6.57 5.25 7.17
CA LEU A 89 -6.13 5.06 8.55
C LEU A 89 -5.38 6.27 9.09
N TYR A 90 -4.37 6.73 8.37
CA TYR A 90 -3.61 7.92 8.76
C TYR A 90 -4.46 9.19 8.71
N GLY A 91 -5.42 9.27 7.79
CA GLY A 91 -6.41 10.34 7.74
C GLY A 91 -7.30 10.37 8.99
N ALA A 92 -7.80 9.22 9.42
CA ALA A 92 -8.59 9.07 10.65
C ALA A 92 -7.77 9.46 11.90
N ILE A 93 -6.54 8.94 12.03
CA ILE A 93 -5.63 9.31 13.12
C ILE A 93 -5.36 10.81 13.13
N GLY A 94 -5.04 11.40 11.97
CA GLY A 94 -4.77 12.82 11.84
C GLY A 94 -5.99 13.70 12.13
N SER A 95 -7.22 13.19 11.96
CA SER A 95 -8.45 13.89 12.32
C SER A 95 -8.71 13.89 13.83
N THR A 96 -8.26 12.85 14.53
CA THR A 96 -8.46 12.68 15.98
C THR A 96 -7.40 13.45 16.79
N ALA A 97 -6.20 13.61 16.25
CA ALA A 97 -5.11 14.31 16.93
C ALA A 97 -5.44 15.77 17.24
N SER A 98 -5.22 16.18 18.48
CA SER A 98 -5.44 17.57 18.94
C SER A 98 -4.19 18.43 18.75
N LYS A 99 -3.01 17.85 18.91
CA LYS A 99 -1.72 18.52 18.73
C LYS A 99 -0.86 17.77 17.71
N LEU A 100 0.07 18.48 17.07
CA LEU A 100 1.00 17.87 16.12
C LEU A 100 1.92 16.86 16.81
N GLU A 101 2.26 17.07 18.06
CA GLU A 101 3.10 16.17 18.86
C GLU A 101 2.44 14.81 19.14
N ASP A 102 1.11 14.78 19.28
CA ASP A 102 0.34 13.57 19.55
C ASP A 102 0.33 12.62 18.33
N ILE A 103 0.50 13.15 17.11
CA ILE A 103 0.46 12.36 15.88
C ILE A 103 1.52 11.27 15.87
N SER A 104 2.75 11.60 16.26
CA SER A 104 3.86 10.64 16.28
C SER A 104 3.54 9.43 17.16
N THR A 105 2.91 9.65 18.30
CA THR A 105 2.50 8.57 19.21
C THR A 105 1.31 7.77 18.65
N MET A 106 0.34 8.46 18.07
CA MET A 106 -0.84 7.80 17.49
C MET A 106 -0.56 6.96 16.24
N VAL A 107 0.49 7.29 15.50
CA VAL A 107 0.94 6.56 14.30
C VAL A 107 1.69 5.29 14.65
N LEU A 108 2.30 5.20 15.84
CA LEU A 108 3.10 4.04 16.25
C LEU A 108 2.41 2.68 16.10
N PRO A 109 1.14 2.47 16.54
CA PRO A 109 0.47 1.18 16.39
C PRO A 109 0.35 0.73 14.92
N VAL A 110 0.05 1.66 14.02
CA VAL A 110 -0.05 1.37 12.58
C VAL A 110 1.32 1.03 12.00
N THR A 111 2.36 1.75 12.44
CA THR A 111 3.74 1.48 12.05
C THR A 111 4.20 0.10 12.51
N PHE A 112 3.90 -0.29 13.77
CA PHE A 112 4.22 -1.62 14.26
C PHE A 112 3.49 -2.71 13.48
N LEU A 113 2.21 -2.52 13.16
CA LEU A 113 1.45 -3.45 12.34
C LEU A 113 2.10 -3.65 10.96
N PHE A 114 2.54 -2.56 10.33
CA PHE A 114 3.26 -2.61 9.06
C PHE A 114 4.60 -3.35 9.19
N ILE A 115 5.37 -3.09 10.26
CA ILE A 115 6.65 -3.77 10.51
C ILE A 115 6.43 -5.27 10.73
N ILE A 116 5.41 -5.67 11.50
CA ILE A 116 5.07 -7.08 11.71
C ILE A 116 4.72 -7.74 10.39
N ALA A 117 3.87 -7.11 9.56
CA ALA A 117 3.54 -7.61 8.24
C ALA A 117 4.79 -7.81 7.37
N PHE A 118 5.66 -6.81 7.35
CA PHE A 118 6.91 -6.85 6.60
C PHE A 118 7.84 -7.99 7.09
N MET A 119 7.99 -8.16 8.41
CA MET A 119 8.80 -9.22 8.99
C MET A 119 8.26 -10.61 8.65
N VAL A 120 6.95 -10.82 8.74
CA VAL A 120 6.32 -12.10 8.35
C VAL A 120 6.59 -12.43 6.89
N VAL A 121 6.43 -11.45 6.00
CA VAL A 121 6.71 -11.63 4.58
C VAL A 121 8.19 -11.93 4.36
N LEU A 122 9.09 -11.14 4.94
CA LEU A 122 10.53 -11.30 4.79
C LEU A 122 11.01 -12.68 5.26
N PHE A 123 10.63 -13.10 6.46
CA PHE A 123 11.01 -14.42 6.98
C PHE A 123 10.41 -15.56 6.17
N SER A 124 9.19 -15.43 5.66
CA SER A 124 8.57 -16.43 4.78
C SER A 124 9.30 -16.54 3.44
N MET A 125 9.79 -15.43 2.91
CA MET A 125 10.61 -15.41 1.68
C MET A 125 11.97 -16.07 1.91
N ILE A 126 12.68 -15.69 2.96
CA ILE A 126 14.00 -16.26 3.29
C ILE A 126 13.88 -17.75 3.61
N GLY A 127 12.85 -18.15 4.34
CA GLY A 127 12.57 -19.56 4.68
C GLY A 127 12.06 -20.41 3.52
N GLY A 128 11.80 -19.82 2.35
CA GLY A 128 11.29 -20.50 1.17
C GLY A 128 9.87 -21.05 1.31
N ASN A 129 9.14 -20.70 2.37
CA ASN A 129 7.79 -21.21 2.65
C ASN A 129 6.74 -20.11 2.65
N VAL A 130 6.50 -19.54 1.48
CA VAL A 130 5.49 -18.46 1.27
C VAL A 130 4.05 -18.99 1.34
N ASN A 131 3.83 -20.31 1.38
CA ASN A 131 2.52 -20.94 1.54
C ASN A 131 2.28 -21.47 2.97
N SER A 132 3.08 -21.04 3.95
CA SER A 132 2.86 -21.35 5.36
C SER A 132 1.48 -20.90 5.83
N VAL A 133 0.94 -21.54 6.87
CA VAL A 133 -0.35 -21.18 7.47
C VAL A 133 -0.36 -19.70 7.89
N LEU A 134 0.75 -19.25 8.48
CA LEU A 134 0.92 -17.86 8.90
C LEU A 134 0.81 -16.88 7.71
N MET A 135 1.50 -17.15 6.62
CA MET A 135 1.47 -16.33 5.43
C MET A 135 0.08 -16.31 4.76
N LYS A 136 -0.63 -17.46 4.78
CA LYS A 136 -2.03 -17.53 4.33
C LYS A 136 -2.94 -16.65 5.17
N VAL A 137 -2.85 -16.71 6.50
CA VAL A 137 -3.64 -15.87 7.40
C VAL A 137 -3.37 -14.39 7.13
N PHE A 138 -2.10 -13.99 7.04
CA PHE A 138 -1.72 -12.60 6.74
C PHE A 138 -2.18 -12.12 5.36
N SER A 139 -2.38 -13.03 4.41
CA SER A 139 -2.91 -12.69 3.08
C SER A 139 -4.39 -12.26 3.09
N TYR A 140 -5.13 -12.58 4.15
CA TYR A 140 -6.56 -12.20 4.28
C TYR A 140 -6.77 -11.03 5.26
N ILE A 141 -5.81 -10.72 6.11
CA ILE A 141 -5.89 -9.55 7.00
C ILE A 141 -5.67 -8.29 6.15
N PRO A 142 -6.63 -7.35 6.10
CA PRO A 142 -6.61 -6.25 5.14
C PRO A 142 -5.38 -5.34 5.26
N PHE A 143 -4.84 -5.17 6.47
CA PHE A 143 -3.66 -4.35 6.68
C PHE A 143 -2.35 -5.01 6.21
N THR A 144 -2.28 -6.32 6.18
CA THR A 144 -1.09 -7.07 5.79
C THR A 144 -1.22 -7.71 4.41
N SER A 145 -2.45 -7.87 3.94
CA SER A 145 -2.80 -8.48 2.67
C SER A 145 -2.06 -7.90 1.45
N PRO A 146 -1.90 -6.57 1.31
CA PRO A 146 -1.20 -6.01 0.14
C PRO A 146 0.21 -6.55 -0.03
N MET A 147 0.92 -6.78 1.08
CA MET A 147 2.26 -7.36 1.05
C MET A 147 2.23 -8.89 0.94
N ALA A 148 1.46 -9.54 1.83
CA ALA A 148 1.48 -10.99 1.97
C ALA A 148 0.88 -11.70 0.75
N MET A 149 -0.28 -11.26 0.26
CA MET A 149 -0.93 -11.86 -0.90
C MET A 149 -0.12 -11.61 -2.17
N PHE A 150 0.37 -10.39 -2.38
CA PHE A 150 1.18 -10.08 -3.54
C PHE A 150 2.46 -10.93 -3.57
N THR A 151 3.16 -11.08 -2.44
CA THR A 151 4.34 -11.95 -2.35
C THR A 151 4.02 -13.41 -2.67
N ARG A 152 2.87 -13.92 -2.19
CA ARG A 152 2.42 -15.28 -2.54
C ARG A 152 2.15 -15.43 -4.02
N ILE A 153 1.52 -14.44 -4.66
CA ILE A 153 1.27 -14.44 -6.11
C ILE A 153 2.59 -14.46 -6.90
N CYS A 154 3.60 -13.73 -6.44
CA CYS A 154 4.91 -13.68 -7.10
C CYS A 154 5.73 -14.96 -6.95
N MET A 155 5.65 -15.63 -5.82
CA MET A 155 6.55 -16.72 -5.45
C MET A 155 5.90 -18.10 -5.43
N SER A 156 4.58 -18.19 -5.60
CA SER A 156 3.85 -19.46 -5.59
C SER A 156 2.61 -19.43 -6.48
N THR A 157 2.06 -20.61 -6.73
CA THR A 157 0.76 -20.74 -7.41
C THR A 157 -0.37 -20.51 -6.41
N VAL A 158 -1.02 -19.36 -6.49
CA VAL A 158 -2.19 -19.02 -5.67
C VAL A 158 -3.47 -19.24 -6.48
N ALA A 159 -4.47 -19.88 -5.88
CA ALA A 159 -5.74 -20.08 -6.55
C ALA A 159 -6.46 -18.73 -6.77
N TRP A 160 -7.08 -18.54 -7.92
CA TRP A 160 -7.73 -17.28 -8.29
C TRP A 160 -8.79 -16.81 -7.29
N TYR A 161 -9.51 -17.75 -6.65
CA TYR A 161 -10.51 -17.42 -5.62
C TYR A 161 -9.89 -16.87 -4.34
N GLU A 162 -8.69 -17.28 -3.94
CA GLU A 162 -7.98 -16.72 -2.79
C GLU A 162 -7.63 -15.23 -3.04
N ILE A 163 -7.17 -14.92 -4.25
CA ILE A 163 -6.84 -13.56 -4.66
C ILE A 163 -8.11 -12.70 -4.63
N PHE A 164 -9.21 -13.22 -5.19
CA PHE A 164 -10.47 -12.49 -5.26
C PHE A 164 -11.06 -12.21 -3.88
N ILE A 165 -11.06 -13.20 -2.98
CA ILE A 165 -11.50 -13.03 -1.59
C ILE A 165 -10.67 -11.96 -0.88
N SER A 166 -9.35 -12.01 -1.03
CA SER A 166 -8.44 -11.04 -0.44
C SER A 166 -8.73 -9.61 -0.91
N ILE A 167 -8.96 -9.43 -2.22
CA ILE A 167 -9.32 -8.13 -2.80
C ILE A 167 -10.67 -7.62 -2.25
N ILE A 168 -11.68 -8.49 -2.16
CA ILE A 168 -13.00 -8.12 -1.62
C ILE A 168 -12.88 -7.66 -0.16
N ILE A 169 -12.14 -8.41 0.67
CA ILE A 169 -11.92 -8.05 2.07
C ILE A 169 -11.19 -6.71 2.16
N LEU A 170 -10.17 -6.52 1.33
CA LEU A 170 -9.39 -5.29 1.29
C LEU A 170 -10.23 -4.07 0.87
N ILE A 171 -11.07 -4.21 -0.17
CA ILE A 171 -12.00 -3.16 -0.58
C ILE A 171 -13.02 -2.87 0.52
N GLY A 172 -13.65 -3.90 1.08
CA GLY A 172 -14.63 -3.75 2.15
C GLY A 172 -14.06 -3.04 3.37
N SER A 173 -12.84 -3.40 3.78
CA SER A 173 -12.14 -2.77 4.89
C SER A 173 -11.75 -1.32 4.57
N THR A 174 -11.29 -1.05 3.35
CA THR A 174 -10.94 0.31 2.91
C THR A 174 -12.15 1.23 2.93
N VAL A 175 -13.30 0.75 2.43
CA VAL A 175 -14.56 1.49 2.48
C VAL A 175 -15.04 1.66 3.93
N GLY A 176 -14.96 0.60 4.75
CA GLY A 176 -15.39 0.64 6.15
C GLY A 176 -14.59 1.62 7.03
N ILE A 177 -13.30 1.83 6.72
CA ILE A 177 -12.47 2.82 7.42
C ILE A 177 -12.70 4.23 6.86
N GLY A 178 -13.06 4.35 5.58
CA GLY A 178 -13.28 5.64 4.91
C GLY A 178 -14.61 6.32 5.22
N ILE A 179 -15.57 5.58 5.78
CA ILE A 179 -16.89 6.08 6.20
C ILE A 179 -16.90 6.43 7.67
#